data_1429f1e95828599d20d4af2df5e00d60
#
_entry.id   1429f1e95828599d20d4af2df5e00d60
#
_cell.length_a   1.000
_cell.length_b   1.000
_cell.length_c   1.000
_cell.angle_alpha   90.00
_cell.angle_beta   90.00
_cell.angle_gamma   90.00
#
_symmetry.space_group_name_H-M   'P 1'
#
loop_
_entity.id
_entity.type
_entity.pdbx_description
1 polymer ?
#
loop_
_entity_poly.entity_id
_entity_poly.type
_entity_poly.pdbx_seq_one_letter_code
_entity_poly.pdbx_strand_id
1 'polypeptide(L)'
;MARAVFAFSADPVTLGHVDIVNRSSKLFDEIVIATVNSTGKPGEMFTGKQRLEMCYEVFLNHPCIVDYKFINDTAVNLCKDVRAKFMIRGIRG
;
A
#
# COMPACT_ATOMS: atom_id res chain seq x y z
N MET A 1 11.08 4.53 15.96
CA MET A 1 11.02 3.82 14.69
C MET A 1 9.91 4.42 13.83
N ALA A 2 10.21 4.82 12.61
CA ALA A 2 9.25 5.45 11.72
C ALA A 2 8.50 4.42 10.90
N ARG A 3 7.19 4.36 11.05
CA ARG A 3 6.29 3.48 10.29
C ARG A 3 5.34 4.32 9.45
N ALA A 4 5.19 3.97 8.19
CA ALA A 4 4.29 4.63 7.24
C ALA A 4 3.33 3.64 6.60
N VAL A 5 2.16 4.12 6.20
CA VAL A 5 1.22 3.37 5.36
C VAL A 5 1.31 3.92 3.95
N PHE A 6 1.51 3.03 2.98
CA PHE A 6 1.37 3.36 1.57
C PHE A 6 0.03 2.82 1.09
N ALA A 7 -0.92 3.72 0.90
CA ALA A 7 -2.29 3.40 0.47
C ALA A 7 -2.46 3.74 -1.00
N PHE A 8 -2.83 2.76 -1.80
CA PHE A 8 -3.06 2.95 -3.24
C PHE A 8 -4.02 1.89 -3.78
N SER A 9 -4.55 2.11 -4.97
CA SER A 9 -5.57 1.21 -5.52
C SER A 9 -5.03 -0.15 -5.95
N ALA A 10 -3.78 -0.23 -6.40
CA ALA A 10 -3.13 -1.47 -6.87
C ALA A 10 -3.94 -2.21 -7.96
N ASP A 11 -4.44 -1.48 -8.92
CA ASP A 11 -5.34 -2.02 -9.96
C ASP A 11 -4.80 -1.74 -11.38
N PRO A 12 -3.67 -2.34 -11.79
CA PRO A 12 -2.74 -3.19 -11.03
C PRO A 12 -1.63 -2.42 -10.31
N VAL A 13 -0.75 -3.15 -9.60
CA VAL A 13 0.51 -2.60 -9.10
C VAL A 13 1.44 -2.31 -10.30
N THR A 14 2.08 -1.16 -10.30
CA THR A 14 2.96 -0.72 -11.38
C THR A 14 4.40 -0.51 -10.90
N LEU A 15 5.32 -0.37 -11.85
CA LEU A 15 6.71 -0.03 -11.52
C LEU A 15 6.81 1.32 -10.81
N GLY A 16 5.88 2.25 -11.06
CA GLY A 16 5.80 3.51 -10.32
C GLY A 16 5.55 3.31 -8.84
N HIS A 17 4.69 2.36 -8.48
CA HIS A 17 4.44 2.01 -7.09
C HIS A 17 5.68 1.40 -6.43
N VAL A 18 6.38 0.53 -7.14
CA VAL A 18 7.64 -0.06 -6.66
C VAL A 18 8.68 1.03 -6.42
N ASP A 19 8.79 1.98 -7.34
CA ASP A 19 9.73 3.11 -7.20
C ASP A 19 9.41 3.95 -5.96
N ILE A 20 8.14 4.23 -5.71
CA ILE A 20 7.70 4.97 -4.52
C ILE A 20 8.14 4.24 -3.24
N VAL A 21 7.93 2.94 -3.17
CA VAL A 21 8.33 2.14 -2.01
C VAL A 21 9.85 2.17 -1.85
N ASN A 22 10.60 2.00 -2.93
CA ASN A 22 12.06 2.02 -2.87
C ASN A 22 12.60 3.36 -2.37
N ARG A 23 12.02 4.47 -2.83
CA ARG A 23 12.40 5.80 -2.36
C ARG A 23 12.01 6.03 -0.90
N SER A 24 10.81 5.59 -0.53
CA SER A 24 10.29 5.74 0.83
C SER A 24 11.05 4.90 1.84
N SER A 25 11.63 3.78 1.41
CA SER A 25 12.41 2.92 2.31
C SER A 25 13.66 3.58 2.86
N LYS A 26 14.08 4.70 2.26
CA LYS A 26 15.19 5.51 2.78
C LYS A 26 14.76 6.44 3.92
N LEU A 27 13.45 6.70 4.04
CA LEU A 27 12.90 7.63 5.01
C LEU A 27 12.19 6.92 6.17
N PHE A 28 11.67 5.72 5.93
CA PHE A 28 10.88 4.98 6.90
C PHE A 28 11.48 3.60 7.15
N ASP A 29 11.48 3.19 8.41
CA ASP A 29 11.99 1.87 8.80
C ASP A 29 11.02 0.76 8.43
N GLU A 30 9.71 1.06 8.50
CA GLU A 30 8.66 0.08 8.25
C GLU A 30 7.57 0.70 7.39
N ILE A 31 7.11 -0.07 6.40
CA ILE A 31 6.03 0.34 5.49
C ILE A 31 4.95 -0.74 5.50
N VAL A 32 3.71 -0.30 5.70
CA VAL A 32 2.53 -1.16 5.55
C VAL A 32 1.91 -0.85 4.19
N ILE A 33 1.75 -1.87 3.37
CA ILE A 33 1.06 -1.76 2.09
C ILE A 33 -0.44 -1.89 2.33
N ALA A 34 -1.21 -0.94 1.81
CA ALA A 34 -2.66 -0.94 1.97
C ALA A 34 -3.36 -0.70 0.65
N THR A 35 -4.42 -1.43 0.40
CA THR A 35 -5.26 -1.25 -0.78
C THR A 35 -6.72 -1.33 -0.39
N VAL A 36 -7.59 -0.74 -1.24
CA VAL A 36 -9.04 -0.80 -1.02
C VAL A 36 -9.58 -2.14 -1.48
N ASN A 37 -10.60 -2.62 -0.80
CA ASN A 37 -11.37 -3.77 -1.26
C ASN A 37 -12.10 -3.41 -2.56
N SER A 38 -12.40 -4.42 -3.37
CA SER A 38 -13.22 -4.24 -4.56
C SER A 38 -14.59 -3.69 -4.15
N THR A 39 -15.03 -2.63 -4.82
CA THR A 39 -16.33 -2.00 -4.58
C THR A 39 -17.36 -2.40 -5.62
N GLY A 40 -16.97 -3.20 -6.61
CA GLY A 40 -17.83 -3.54 -7.74
C GLY A 40 -18.07 -2.40 -8.71
N LYS A 41 -17.29 -1.33 -8.61
CA LYS A 41 -17.42 -0.19 -9.52
C LYS A 41 -16.99 -0.56 -10.93
N PRO A 42 -17.67 0.03 -11.96
CA PRO A 42 -17.21 -0.14 -13.34
C PRO A 42 -15.76 0.33 -13.50
N GLY A 43 -14.97 -0.40 -14.29
CA GLY A 43 -13.59 -0.06 -14.56
C GLY A 43 -12.56 -0.70 -13.63
N GLU A 44 -13.00 -1.38 -12.59
CA GLU A 44 -12.08 -2.16 -11.76
C GLU A 44 -11.62 -3.40 -12.53
N MET A 45 -10.30 -3.60 -12.59
CA MET A 45 -9.69 -4.73 -13.32
C MET A 45 -9.56 -5.96 -12.44
N PHE A 46 -9.32 -5.76 -11.14
CA PHE A 46 -9.01 -6.83 -10.20
C PHE A 46 -9.84 -6.69 -8.93
N THR A 47 -10.11 -7.84 -8.29
CA THR A 47 -10.75 -7.85 -6.97
C THR A 47 -9.78 -7.34 -5.90
N GLY A 48 -10.31 -6.97 -4.74
CA GLY A 48 -9.46 -6.57 -3.61
C GLY A 48 -8.45 -7.64 -3.24
N LYS A 49 -8.89 -8.90 -3.23
CA LYS A 49 -8.00 -10.03 -2.94
C LYS A 49 -6.88 -10.16 -3.98
N GLN A 50 -7.20 -10.05 -5.26
CA GLN A 50 -6.21 -10.10 -6.33
C GLN A 50 -5.20 -8.97 -6.22
N ARG A 51 -5.66 -7.76 -5.89
CA ARG A 51 -4.79 -6.59 -5.68
C ARG A 51 -3.80 -6.82 -4.55
N LEU A 52 -4.27 -7.35 -3.42
CA LEU A 52 -3.40 -7.61 -2.28
C LEU A 52 -2.40 -8.72 -2.59
N GLU A 53 -2.81 -9.76 -3.31
CA GLU A 53 -1.92 -10.83 -3.75
C GLU A 53 -0.83 -10.30 -4.69
N MET A 54 -1.17 -9.40 -5.62
CA MET A 54 -0.17 -8.77 -6.49
C MET A 54 0.84 -7.94 -5.69
N CYS A 55 0.38 -7.19 -4.70
CA CYS A 55 1.27 -6.44 -3.81
C CYS A 55 2.22 -7.39 -3.08
N TYR A 56 1.68 -8.47 -2.54
CA TYR A 56 2.46 -9.46 -1.82
C TYR A 56 3.57 -10.04 -2.71
N GLU A 57 3.24 -10.42 -3.93
CA GLU A 57 4.23 -10.98 -4.86
C GLU A 57 5.30 -9.96 -5.25
N VAL A 58 4.89 -8.74 -5.55
CA VAL A 58 5.81 -7.68 -6.01
C VAL A 58 6.78 -7.26 -4.90
N PHE A 59 6.31 -7.19 -3.65
CA PHE A 59 7.10 -6.70 -2.52
C PHE A 59 7.61 -7.81 -1.61
N LEU A 60 7.50 -9.07 -2.01
CA LEU A 60 7.73 -10.24 -1.16
C LEU A 60 9.05 -10.19 -0.38
N ASN A 61 10.12 -9.76 -1.02
CA ASN A 61 11.46 -9.74 -0.40
C ASN A 61 11.91 -8.34 0.01
N HIS A 62 11.00 -7.37 0.06
CA HIS A 62 11.37 -6.02 0.41
C HIS A 62 11.53 -5.89 1.93
N PRO A 63 12.72 -5.51 2.43
CA PRO A 63 13.00 -5.56 3.87
C PRO A 63 12.18 -4.58 4.71
N CYS A 64 11.69 -3.50 4.11
CA CYS A 64 10.90 -2.49 4.83
C CYS A 64 9.42 -2.80 4.91
N ILE A 65 8.91 -3.71 4.09
CA ILE A 65 7.49 -4.05 4.08
C ILE A 65 7.20 -5.03 5.22
N VAL A 66 6.36 -4.61 6.16
CA VAL A 66 6.08 -5.40 7.36
C VAL A 66 4.68 -5.99 7.39
N ASP A 67 3.74 -5.47 6.59
CA ASP A 67 2.38 -5.98 6.57
C ASP A 67 1.63 -5.52 5.31
N TYR A 68 0.52 -6.21 5.04
CA TYR A 68 -0.38 -5.93 3.91
C TYR A 68 -1.80 -5.89 4.45
N LYS A 69 -2.52 -4.80 4.21
CA LYS A 69 -3.85 -4.59 4.78
C LYS A 69 -4.84 -4.09 3.74
N PHE A 70 -6.12 -4.36 3.99
CA PHE A 70 -7.20 -3.67 3.29
C PHE A 70 -7.59 -2.41 4.04
N ILE A 71 -7.97 -1.38 3.28
CA ILE A 71 -8.60 -0.19 3.83
C ILE A 71 -10.11 -0.46 3.84
N ASN A 72 -10.69 -0.56 5.02
CA ASN A 72 -12.13 -0.85 5.16
C ASN A 72 -12.97 0.42 5.30
N ASP A 73 -12.40 1.48 5.87
CA ASP A 73 -13.07 2.76 6.06
C ASP A 73 -12.22 3.91 5.54
N THR A 74 -11.25 4.36 6.31
CA THR A 74 -10.34 5.44 5.88
C THR A 74 -8.88 5.03 6.08
N ALA A 75 -8.00 5.63 5.28
CA ALA A 75 -6.56 5.42 5.42
C ALA A 75 -6.06 5.96 6.76
N VAL A 76 -6.68 7.02 7.28
CA VAL A 76 -6.33 7.58 8.59
C VAL A 76 -6.61 6.58 9.71
N ASN A 77 -7.76 5.92 9.68
CA ASN A 77 -8.09 4.90 10.68
C ASN A 77 -7.15 3.71 10.58
N LEU A 78 -6.79 3.30 9.36
CA LEU A 78 -5.80 2.23 9.19
C LEU A 78 -4.45 2.62 9.79
N CYS A 79 -4.01 3.86 9.61
CA CYS A 79 -2.77 4.35 10.22
C CYS A 79 -2.80 4.20 11.75
N LYS A 80 -3.93 4.51 12.37
CA LYS A 80 -4.11 4.33 13.80
C LYS A 80 -4.05 2.85 14.20
N ASP A 81 -4.71 1.99 13.45
CA ASP A 81 -4.78 0.56 13.74
C ASP A 81 -3.40 -0.10 13.66
N VAL A 82 -2.58 0.28 12.70
CA VAL A 82 -1.23 -0.27 12.52
C VAL A 82 -0.14 0.55 13.23
N ARG A 83 -0.52 1.59 13.95
CA ARG A 83 0.38 2.47 14.68
C ARG A 83 1.40 3.18 13.78
N ALA A 84 0.94 3.62 12.62
CA ALA A 84 1.74 4.42 11.69
C ALA A 84 1.45 5.90 11.87
N LYS A 85 2.49 6.73 11.90
CA LYS A 85 2.36 8.17 12.02
C LYS A 85 2.39 8.87 10.68
N PHE A 86 2.74 8.18 9.61
CA PHE A 86 2.96 8.78 8.30
C PHE A 86 2.16 8.05 7.23
N MET A 87 1.75 8.79 6.21
CA MET A 87 1.12 8.25 5.02
C MET A 87 1.95 8.62 3.80
N ILE A 88 2.22 7.63 2.95
CA ILE A 88 2.91 7.82 1.69
C ILE A 88 1.86 7.97 0.60
N ARG A 89 1.99 9.00 -0.23
CA ARG A 89 1.15 9.19 -1.41
C ARG A 89 2.02 9.28 -2.64
N GLY A 90 1.60 8.59 -3.70
CA GLY A 90 2.19 8.77 -5.02
C GLY A 90 1.62 10.02 -5.66
N ILE A 91 2.49 10.91 -6.08
CA ILE A 91 2.09 12.08 -6.86
C ILE A 91 2.38 11.77 -8.31
N ARG A 92 1.34 11.85 -9.13
CA ARG A 92 1.52 11.81 -10.57
C ARG A 92 1.80 13.22 -11.03
N GLY A 93 3.02 13.39 -11.49
CA GLY A 93 3.41 14.62 -12.14
C GLY A 93 2.80 14.76 -13.51
#